data_52401268453fe3db019760254fd6ae69
#
_entry.id   52401268453fe3db019760254fd6ae69
#
_cell.length_a   1.000
_cell.length_b   1.000
_cell.length_c   1.000
_cell.angle_alpha   90.00
_cell.angle_beta   90.00
_cell.angle_gamma   90.00
#
_symmetry.space_group_name_H-M   'P 1'
#
loop_
_entity.id
_entity.type
_entity.pdbx_description
1 polymer ?
#
loop_
_entity_poly.entity_id
_entity_poly.type
_entity_poly.pdbx_seq_one_letter_code
_entity_poly.pdbx_strand_id
1 'polypeptide(L)'
;MSVTATIRIQEADFDVAQEIAALTKGRTDIGAVVTFSGICRGSENGEPIAALTLEHYPGMAEAEIARHADEALARWPLQGLTIIHRFGRIAPGENIVLVVTASPHRRAAFEAAEFLMDYLKTNAPFWKREESQKGTNWVEARDHDDAAAARWTKP
;
A
#
# COMPACT_ATOMS: atom_id res chain seq x y z
N MET A 1 -1.75 -22.76 -11.73
CA MET A 1 -0.78 -21.71 -12.04
C MET A 1 -0.56 -20.84 -10.81
N SER A 2 0.66 -20.50 -10.52
CA SER A 2 0.98 -19.62 -9.40
C SER A 2 0.65 -18.16 -9.75
N VAL A 3 0.13 -17.45 -8.78
CA VAL A 3 -0.15 -16.02 -8.91
C VAL A 3 1.10 -15.24 -8.50
N THR A 4 1.46 -14.26 -9.30
CA THR A 4 2.57 -13.35 -9.02
C THR A 4 2.02 -11.96 -8.73
N ALA A 5 2.51 -11.33 -7.67
CA ALA A 5 2.13 -9.97 -7.36
C ALA A 5 2.76 -8.99 -8.34
N THR A 6 2.00 -7.97 -8.73
CA THR A 6 2.53 -6.81 -9.45
C THR A 6 2.92 -5.77 -8.41
N ILE A 7 4.20 -5.40 -8.38
CA ILE A 7 4.73 -4.44 -7.42
C ILE A 7 5.44 -3.33 -8.18
N ARG A 8 5.01 -2.09 -7.96
CA ARG A 8 5.65 -0.92 -8.56
C ARG A 8 5.90 0.14 -7.50
N ILE A 9 7.11 0.68 -7.48
CA ILE A 9 7.47 1.85 -6.70
C ILE A 9 7.82 2.94 -7.71
N GLN A 10 7.05 4.02 -7.74
CA GLN A 10 7.11 5.01 -8.80
C GLN A 10 6.81 6.42 -8.28
N GLU A 11 7.35 7.43 -8.94
CA GLU A 11 6.97 8.83 -8.66
C GLU A 11 5.62 9.17 -9.27
N ALA A 12 5.36 8.66 -10.47
CA ALA A 12 4.15 8.95 -11.21
C ALA A 12 2.91 8.47 -10.47
N ASP A 13 1.82 9.18 -10.68
CA ASP A 13 0.50 8.76 -10.20
C ASP A 13 0.03 7.48 -10.89
N PHE A 14 -1.03 6.91 -10.40
CA PHE A 14 -1.64 5.71 -10.95
C PHE A 14 -3.15 5.93 -11.12
N ASP A 15 -3.75 5.16 -12.00
CA ASP A 15 -5.19 5.17 -12.24
C ASP A 15 -5.78 3.90 -11.64
N VAL A 16 -6.57 4.05 -10.57
CA VAL A 16 -7.13 2.92 -9.82
C VAL A 16 -8.03 2.05 -10.71
N ALA A 17 -8.88 2.67 -11.51
CA ALA A 17 -9.79 1.93 -12.39
C ALA A 17 -9.01 1.11 -13.43
N GLN A 18 -7.95 1.69 -13.97
CA GLN A 18 -7.09 1.00 -14.93
C GLN A 18 -6.37 -0.19 -14.31
N GLU A 19 -5.89 -0.06 -13.07
CA GLU A 19 -5.23 -1.15 -12.37
C GLU A 19 -6.20 -2.29 -12.05
N ILE A 20 -7.44 -1.98 -11.68
CA ILE A 20 -8.48 -3.00 -11.47
C ILE A 20 -8.76 -3.72 -12.78
N ALA A 21 -8.94 -2.96 -13.87
CA ALA A 21 -9.22 -3.53 -15.18
C ALA A 21 -8.08 -4.45 -15.66
N ALA A 22 -6.83 -4.04 -15.45
CA ALA A 22 -5.66 -4.85 -15.82
C ALA A 22 -5.64 -6.18 -15.09
N LEU A 23 -6.06 -6.20 -13.83
CA LEU A 23 -6.05 -7.39 -12.99
C LEU A 23 -7.20 -8.34 -13.29
N THR A 24 -8.34 -7.82 -13.73
CA THR A 24 -9.58 -8.60 -13.90
C THR A 24 -9.92 -8.92 -15.35
N LYS A 25 -9.24 -8.31 -16.31
CA LYS A 25 -9.56 -8.45 -17.73
C LYS A 25 -9.56 -9.91 -18.19
N GLY A 26 -10.69 -10.31 -18.78
CA GLY A 26 -10.83 -11.67 -19.32
C GLY A 26 -10.94 -12.77 -18.27
N ARG A 27 -11.05 -12.41 -16.98
CA ARG A 27 -11.12 -13.35 -15.87
C ARG A 27 -12.57 -13.56 -15.44
N THR A 28 -12.98 -14.83 -15.35
CA THR A 28 -14.33 -15.19 -14.89
C THR A 28 -14.30 -15.97 -13.57
N ASP A 29 -13.11 -16.16 -13.02
CA ASP A 29 -12.88 -16.90 -11.77
C ASP A 29 -12.78 -15.98 -10.54
N ILE A 30 -12.64 -14.66 -10.77
CA ILE A 30 -12.56 -13.69 -9.69
C ILE A 30 -13.97 -13.31 -9.23
N GLY A 31 -14.23 -13.48 -7.93
CA GLY A 31 -15.52 -13.14 -7.34
C GLY A 31 -15.51 -11.86 -6.52
N ALA A 32 -14.33 -11.41 -6.07
CA ALA A 32 -14.21 -10.23 -5.22
C ALA A 32 -12.93 -9.48 -5.51
N VAL A 33 -13.02 -8.16 -5.55
CA VAL A 33 -11.86 -7.26 -5.67
C VAL A 33 -11.96 -6.23 -4.56
N VAL A 34 -10.90 -6.06 -3.80
CA VAL A 34 -10.81 -5.02 -2.77
C VAL A 34 -9.65 -4.08 -3.15
N THR A 35 -9.93 -2.80 -3.09
CA THR A 35 -8.91 -1.76 -3.31
C THR A 35 -8.78 -0.90 -2.06
N PHE A 36 -7.53 -0.63 -1.70
CA PHE A 36 -7.20 0.41 -0.72
C PHE A 36 -6.39 1.48 -1.42
N SER A 37 -6.81 2.73 -1.27
CA SER A 37 -6.06 3.88 -1.77
C SER A 37 -5.69 4.77 -0.61
N GLY A 38 -4.40 5.04 -0.43
CA GLY A 38 -3.90 6.03 0.51
C GLY A 38 -3.72 7.35 -0.21
N ILE A 39 -4.20 8.41 0.39
CA ILE A 39 -4.21 9.76 -0.20
C ILE A 39 -3.56 10.73 0.79
N CYS A 40 -2.79 11.68 0.26
CA CYS A 40 -2.15 12.71 1.06
C CYS A 40 -3.20 13.66 1.63
N ARG A 41 -3.23 13.79 2.96
CA ARG A 41 -4.15 14.71 3.63
C ARG A 41 -3.58 16.13 3.60
N GLY A 42 -4.48 17.11 3.63
CA GLY A 42 -4.12 18.53 3.66
C GLY A 42 -3.81 19.08 5.05
N SER A 43 -3.95 18.27 6.09
CA SER A 43 -3.65 18.69 7.46
C SER A 43 -3.32 17.50 8.34
N GLU A 44 -2.55 17.78 9.41
CA GLU A 44 -2.23 16.81 10.45
C GLU A 44 -2.34 17.50 11.79
N ASN A 45 -3.16 16.96 12.70
CA ASN A 45 -3.42 17.54 14.01
C ASN A 45 -3.81 19.04 13.97
N GLY A 46 -4.63 19.39 12.96
CA GLY A 46 -5.08 20.78 12.76
C GLY A 46 -4.08 21.69 12.05
N GLU A 47 -2.88 21.20 11.76
CA GLU A 47 -1.86 21.98 11.03
C GLU A 47 -1.94 21.70 9.54
N PRO A 48 -1.97 22.73 8.68
CA PRO A 48 -1.94 22.52 7.24
C PRO A 48 -0.63 21.87 6.79
N ILE A 49 -0.74 20.92 5.86
CA ILE A 49 0.41 20.28 5.23
C ILE A 49 0.50 20.77 3.80
N ALA A 50 1.65 21.34 3.42
CA ALA A 50 1.88 21.80 2.05
C ALA A 50 2.22 20.65 1.12
N ALA A 51 2.98 19.66 1.60
CA ALA A 51 3.35 18.49 0.85
C ALA A 51 3.89 17.39 1.77
N LEU A 52 3.87 16.18 1.24
CA LEU A 52 4.49 15.01 1.83
C LEU A 52 5.60 14.56 0.89
N THR A 53 6.78 14.26 1.42
CA THR A 53 7.85 13.65 0.64
C THR A 53 8.16 12.27 1.19
N LEU A 54 8.12 11.28 0.31
CA LEU A 54 8.47 9.90 0.65
C LEU A 54 9.78 9.55 -0.01
N GLU A 55 10.70 9.03 0.77
CA GLU A 55 12.00 8.56 0.31
C GLU A 55 12.13 7.06 0.59
N HIS A 56 12.90 6.37 -0.23
CA HIS A 56 13.12 4.93 -0.06
C HIS A 56 14.51 4.56 -0.54
N TYR A 57 14.97 3.37 -0.14
CA TYR A 57 16.17 2.78 -0.72
C TYR A 57 15.77 1.89 -1.89
N PRO A 58 16.16 2.24 -3.13
CA PRO A 58 15.89 1.39 -4.29
C PRO A 58 16.42 -0.03 -4.09
N GLY A 59 15.63 -1.02 -4.48
CA GLY A 59 15.94 -2.42 -4.30
C GLY A 59 15.47 -2.97 -2.95
N MET A 60 15.75 -2.28 -1.85
CA MET A 60 15.34 -2.72 -0.52
C MET A 60 13.82 -2.61 -0.33
N ALA A 61 13.22 -1.50 -0.77
CA ALA A 61 11.78 -1.30 -0.65
C ALA A 61 11.02 -2.33 -1.47
N GLU A 62 11.42 -2.56 -2.70
CA GLU A 62 10.82 -3.59 -3.57
C GLU A 62 10.93 -4.97 -2.95
N ALA A 63 12.09 -5.33 -2.40
CA ALA A 63 12.32 -6.63 -1.78
C ALA A 63 11.43 -6.84 -0.55
N GLU A 64 11.30 -5.84 0.31
CA GLU A 64 10.45 -5.92 1.50
C GLU A 64 8.97 -6.03 1.14
N ILE A 65 8.52 -5.24 0.18
CA ILE A 65 7.12 -5.33 -0.28
C ILE A 65 6.87 -6.69 -0.92
N ALA A 66 7.80 -7.19 -1.73
CA ALA A 66 7.69 -8.50 -2.37
C ALA A 66 7.60 -9.62 -1.32
N ARG A 67 8.37 -9.53 -0.24
CA ARG A 67 8.33 -10.51 0.84
C ARG A 67 6.97 -10.56 1.51
N HIS A 68 6.36 -9.41 1.79
CA HIS A 68 5.01 -9.36 2.37
C HIS A 68 3.94 -9.79 1.37
N ALA A 69 4.11 -9.47 0.09
CA ALA A 69 3.21 -9.94 -0.96
C ALA A 69 3.24 -11.46 -1.07
N ASP A 70 4.41 -12.07 -1.04
CA ASP A 70 4.56 -13.53 -1.07
C ASP A 70 3.90 -14.17 0.15
N GLU A 71 4.02 -13.56 1.32
CA GLU A 71 3.36 -14.05 2.53
C GLU A 71 1.84 -13.97 2.40
N ALA A 72 1.30 -12.90 1.83
CA ALA A 72 -0.14 -12.78 1.58
C ALA A 72 -0.63 -13.85 0.61
N LEU A 73 0.13 -14.10 -0.46
CA LEU A 73 -0.20 -15.15 -1.43
C LEU A 73 -0.15 -16.54 -0.81
N ALA A 74 0.69 -16.75 0.19
CA ALA A 74 0.76 -18.02 0.92
C ALA A 74 -0.39 -18.19 1.91
N ARG A 75 -0.88 -17.11 2.52
CA ARG A 75 -1.92 -17.15 3.54
C ARG A 75 -3.34 -17.22 2.98
N TRP A 76 -3.58 -16.60 1.84
CA TRP A 76 -4.93 -16.48 1.27
C TRP A 76 -4.97 -16.93 -0.18
N PRO A 77 -6.13 -17.48 -0.64
CA PRO A 77 -6.30 -17.90 -2.02
C PRO A 77 -6.53 -16.69 -2.94
N LEU A 78 -5.52 -15.85 -3.11
CA LEU A 78 -5.60 -14.70 -3.99
C LEU A 78 -5.41 -15.11 -5.45
N GLN A 79 -6.17 -14.47 -6.32
CA GLN A 79 -6.11 -14.66 -7.76
C GLN A 79 -5.40 -13.51 -8.47
N GLY A 80 -5.16 -12.43 -7.73
CA GLY A 80 -4.42 -11.27 -8.20
C GLY A 80 -4.05 -10.37 -7.05
N LEU A 81 -2.93 -9.68 -7.21
CA LEU A 81 -2.41 -8.75 -6.21
C LEU A 81 -1.59 -7.67 -6.91
N THR A 82 -1.94 -6.43 -6.67
CA THR A 82 -1.19 -5.28 -7.16
C THR A 82 -0.89 -4.35 -6.01
N ILE A 83 0.37 -3.95 -5.88
CA ILE A 83 0.81 -2.97 -4.88
C ILE A 83 1.59 -1.90 -5.63
N ILE A 84 1.14 -0.65 -5.53
CA ILE A 84 1.84 0.49 -6.10
C ILE A 84 2.10 1.49 -4.98
N HIS A 85 3.34 1.88 -4.81
CA HIS A 85 3.71 2.88 -3.82
C HIS A 85 4.47 4.02 -4.50
N ARG A 86 3.98 5.24 -4.31
CA ARG A 86 4.65 6.41 -4.86
C ARG A 86 5.75 6.87 -3.91
N PHE A 87 6.74 7.52 -4.47
CA PHE A 87 7.78 8.22 -3.72
C PHE A 87 7.95 9.64 -4.29
N GLY A 88 8.79 10.45 -3.65
CA GLY A 88 8.97 11.83 -4.04
C GLY A 88 7.96 12.75 -3.36
N ARG A 89 7.81 13.95 -3.88
CA ARG A 89 6.93 14.96 -3.32
C ARG A 89 5.49 14.73 -3.77
N ILE A 90 4.59 14.63 -2.81
CA ILE A 90 3.17 14.36 -3.04
C ILE A 90 2.36 15.49 -2.39
N ALA A 91 1.52 16.14 -3.18
CA ALA A 91 0.68 17.23 -2.70
C ALA A 91 -0.61 16.71 -2.05
N PRO A 92 -1.25 17.51 -1.18
CA PRO A 92 -2.54 17.13 -0.62
C PRO A 92 -3.56 16.76 -1.69
N GLY A 93 -4.29 15.69 -1.46
CA GLY A 93 -5.28 15.17 -2.39
C GLY A 93 -4.71 14.19 -3.42
N GLU A 94 -3.38 14.08 -3.53
CA GLU A 94 -2.76 13.14 -4.45
C GLU A 94 -2.64 11.74 -3.84
N ASN A 95 -2.61 10.74 -4.70
CA ASN A 95 -2.47 9.34 -4.29
C ASN A 95 -1.07 9.07 -3.73
N ILE A 96 -1.00 8.18 -2.74
CA ILE A 96 0.27 7.73 -2.15
C ILE A 96 0.50 6.25 -2.48
N VAL A 97 -0.48 5.43 -2.20
CA VAL A 97 -0.35 3.96 -2.26
C VAL A 97 -1.63 3.33 -2.74
N LEU A 98 -1.50 2.23 -3.47
CA LEU A 98 -2.62 1.42 -3.91
C LEU A 98 -2.33 -0.04 -3.59
N VAL A 99 -3.32 -0.71 -3.00
CA VAL A 99 -3.33 -2.16 -2.86
C VAL A 99 -4.61 -2.69 -3.48
N VAL A 100 -4.48 -3.62 -4.43
CA VAL A 100 -5.62 -4.28 -5.06
C VAL A 100 -5.48 -5.78 -4.83
N THR A 101 -6.48 -6.40 -4.22
CA THR A 101 -6.53 -7.83 -4.01
C THR A 101 -7.73 -8.42 -4.71
N ALA A 102 -7.55 -9.58 -5.34
CA ALA A 102 -8.61 -10.31 -6.01
C ALA A 102 -8.65 -11.75 -5.50
N SER A 103 -9.85 -12.25 -5.23
CA SER A 103 -10.05 -13.60 -4.72
C SER A 103 -11.41 -14.14 -5.14
N PRO A 104 -11.67 -15.48 -5.01
CA PRO A 104 -12.98 -16.04 -5.31
C PRO A 104 -14.07 -15.47 -4.40
N HIS A 105 -13.75 -15.22 -3.12
CA HIS A 105 -14.69 -14.73 -2.12
C HIS A 105 -14.12 -13.53 -1.37
N ARG A 106 -14.99 -12.64 -0.90
CA ARG A 106 -14.60 -11.34 -0.34
C ARG A 106 -13.69 -11.40 0.88
N ARG A 107 -13.82 -12.41 1.73
CA ARG A 107 -13.07 -12.47 3.00
C ARG A 107 -11.56 -12.42 2.79
N ALA A 108 -11.05 -13.27 1.90
CA ALA A 108 -9.62 -13.30 1.61
C ALA A 108 -9.13 -11.97 1.04
N ALA A 109 -9.94 -11.35 0.17
CA ALA A 109 -9.58 -10.06 -0.43
C ALA A 109 -9.47 -8.97 0.63
N PHE A 110 -10.42 -8.88 1.56
CA PHE A 110 -10.38 -7.90 2.65
C PHE A 110 -9.21 -8.17 3.60
N GLU A 111 -9.05 -9.41 4.05
CA GLU A 111 -8.00 -9.74 5.02
C GLU A 111 -6.60 -9.51 4.44
N ALA A 112 -6.37 -9.91 3.20
CA ALA A 112 -5.09 -9.71 2.54
C ALA A 112 -4.75 -8.24 2.36
N ALA A 113 -5.74 -7.42 1.96
CA ALA A 113 -5.53 -5.99 1.80
C ALA A 113 -5.17 -5.33 3.14
N GLU A 114 -5.86 -5.69 4.21
CA GLU A 114 -5.59 -5.16 5.54
C GLU A 114 -4.22 -5.59 6.05
N PHE A 115 -3.88 -6.86 5.89
CA PHE A 115 -2.57 -7.40 6.25
C PHE A 115 -1.44 -6.61 5.56
N LEU A 116 -1.57 -6.41 4.25
CA LEU A 116 -0.56 -5.70 3.47
C LEU A 116 -0.42 -4.25 3.91
N MET A 117 -1.52 -3.57 4.17
CA MET A 117 -1.47 -2.19 4.64
C MET A 117 -0.85 -2.06 6.03
N ASP A 118 -1.12 -3.01 6.93
CA ASP A 118 -0.49 -3.01 8.25
C ASP A 118 1.04 -3.10 8.15
N TYR A 119 1.55 -3.94 7.24
CA TYR A 119 2.99 -4.05 7.03
C TYR A 119 3.58 -2.88 6.24
N LEU A 120 2.87 -2.34 5.26
CA LEU A 120 3.33 -1.16 4.52
C LEU A 120 3.46 0.06 5.44
N LYS A 121 2.64 0.15 6.47
CA LYS A 121 2.70 1.24 7.44
C LYS A 121 3.83 1.10 8.47
N THR A 122 4.31 -0.09 8.71
CA THR A 122 5.28 -0.35 9.79
C THR A 122 6.64 -0.81 9.30
N ASN A 123 6.69 -1.70 8.32
CA ASN A 123 7.91 -2.40 7.91
C ASN A 123 8.43 -2.00 6.53
N ALA A 124 7.65 -1.31 5.71
CA ALA A 124 8.16 -0.86 4.43
C ALA A 124 9.23 0.22 4.66
N PRO A 125 10.38 0.14 3.98
CA PRO A 125 11.48 1.08 4.22
C PRO A 125 11.27 2.38 3.46
N PHE A 126 10.25 3.12 3.89
CA PHE A 126 9.96 4.47 3.42
C PHE A 126 10.13 5.46 4.57
N TRP A 127 10.74 6.59 4.26
CA TRP A 127 10.86 7.71 5.18
C TRP A 127 9.90 8.79 4.73
N LYS A 128 9.12 9.31 5.69
CA LYS A 128 8.09 10.30 5.45
C LYS A 128 8.51 11.64 6.03
N ARG A 129 8.48 12.67 5.20
CA ARG A 129 8.79 14.04 5.60
C ARG A 129 7.61 14.93 5.24
N GLU A 130 7.08 15.65 6.22
CA GLU A 130 5.98 16.58 6.01
C GLU A 130 6.50 18.01 5.93
N GLU A 131 6.04 18.76 4.92
CA GLU A 131 6.26 20.18 4.78
C GLU A 131 5.05 20.92 5.33
N SER A 132 5.24 21.77 6.34
CA SER A 132 4.20 22.59 6.94
C SER A 132 4.72 24.02 7.15
N GLN A 133 3.85 24.91 7.66
CA GLN A 133 4.26 26.27 8.01
C GLN A 133 5.33 26.31 9.10
N LYS A 134 5.46 25.23 9.88
CA LYS A 134 6.46 25.10 10.94
C LYS A 134 7.77 24.49 10.46
N GLY A 135 7.93 24.26 9.15
CA GLY A 135 9.11 23.66 8.56
C GLY A 135 8.87 22.22 8.11
N THR A 136 9.97 21.48 7.91
CA THR A 136 9.94 20.12 7.41
C THR A 136 10.31 19.15 8.53
N ASN A 137 9.47 18.17 8.79
CA ASN A 137 9.68 17.19 9.87
C ASN A 137 9.55 15.76 9.36
N TRP A 138 10.43 14.89 9.85
CA TRP A 138 10.30 13.45 9.67
C TRP A 138 9.16 12.93 10.53
N VAL A 139 8.38 11.98 9.98
CA VAL A 139 7.26 11.36 10.68
C VAL A 139 7.58 9.90 10.93
N GLU A 140 7.44 9.48 12.20
CA GLU A 140 7.64 8.10 12.59
C GLU A 140 6.33 7.30 12.50
N ALA A 141 6.46 5.98 12.42
CA ALA A 141 5.31 5.08 12.48
C ALA A 141 4.57 5.26 13.81
N ARG A 142 3.25 5.23 13.77
CA ARG A 142 2.41 5.41 14.96
C ARG A 142 2.23 4.10 15.70
N ASP A 143 2.10 4.16 17.02
CA ASP A 143 1.94 2.98 17.88
C ASP A 143 0.78 2.08 17.46
N HIS A 144 -0.34 2.65 17.03
CA HIS A 144 -1.49 1.86 16.60
C HIS A 144 -1.22 1.08 15.31
N ASP A 145 -0.32 1.58 14.44
CA ASP A 145 0.09 0.87 13.22
C ASP A 145 0.94 -0.35 13.60
N ASP A 146 1.84 -0.21 14.55
CA ASP A 146 2.65 -1.32 15.06
C ASP A 146 1.77 -2.39 15.72
N ALA A 147 0.79 -1.99 16.51
CA ALA A 147 -0.15 -2.91 17.13
C ALA A 147 -1.00 -3.65 16.10
N ALA A 148 -1.45 -2.96 15.06
CA ALA A 148 -2.21 -3.56 13.97
C ALA A 148 -1.37 -4.60 13.22
N ALA A 149 -0.11 -4.29 12.91
CA ALA A 149 0.79 -5.22 12.24
C ALA A 149 1.11 -6.44 13.12
N ALA A 150 1.26 -6.23 14.42
CA ALA A 150 1.63 -7.29 15.37
C ALA A 150 0.62 -8.43 15.44
N ARG A 151 -0.67 -8.18 15.19
CA ARG A 151 -1.70 -9.24 15.21
C ARG A 151 -1.50 -10.30 14.14
N TRP A 152 -0.75 -10.01 13.08
CA TRP A 152 -0.48 -10.92 11.97
C TRP A 152 0.71 -11.84 12.22
N THR A 153 1.46 -11.64 13.30
CA THR A 153 2.63 -12.47 13.64
C THR A 153 2.23 -13.85 14.17
N LYS A 154 0.98 -14.02 14.62
CA LYS A 154 0.47 -15.31 15.09
C LYS A 154 -0.03 -16.14 13.91
N PRO A 155 0.24 -17.44 13.90
CA PRO A 155 -0.25 -18.34 12.85
C PRO A 155 -1.77 -18.40 12.78
#